data_dba89e1555023cfb045f4e2782df2bbf
#
_entry.id   dba89e1555023cfb045f4e2782df2bbf
#
_cell.length_a   1.000
_cell.length_b   1.000
_cell.length_c   1.000
_cell.angle_alpha   90.00
_cell.angle_beta   90.00
_cell.angle_gamma   90.00
#
_symmetry.space_group_name_H-M   'P 1'
#
loop_
_entity.id
_entity.type
_entity.pdbx_description
1 polymer ?
#
loop_
_entity_poly.entity_id
_entity_poly.type
_entity_poly.pdbx_seq_one_letter_code
_entity_poly.pdbx_strand_id
1 'polypeptide(L)'
;HDLMLDGVLHHYENRIFPLDNKYLLCMCRDISQQWEAEQTNAQQQKELKAARVKAEESDRLKSAFLANMSHEIRTPLNAIVGFSKLITFATSTEEKNQYAEIIERNSEMLLNLFNDILDLSSLEADSLKFNIRPIKLTDICLQLKQQFCHKTQNGVKLILDDVDADMYASGDWNRIIQIISNLLSNATKFTPKGEIHFGYREKEDFVEFYVKDSGIGIPAER
;
A
#
# COMPACT_ATOMS: atom_id res chain seq x y z
N HIS A 1 -42.88 -21.16 -14.14
CA HIS A 1 -43.38 -20.35 -15.25
C HIS A 1 -43.63 -18.93 -14.81
N ASP A 2 -43.22 -18.00 -15.65
CA ASP A 2 -43.33 -16.58 -15.39
C ASP A 2 -44.48 -16.00 -16.21
N LEU A 3 -45.34 -15.23 -15.58
CA LEU A 3 -46.49 -14.58 -16.22
C LEU A 3 -46.51 -13.10 -15.85
N MET A 4 -46.74 -12.25 -16.84
CA MET A 4 -47.00 -10.81 -16.62
C MET A 4 -48.51 -10.61 -16.39
N LEU A 5 -48.88 -10.17 -15.19
CA LEU A 5 -50.25 -9.77 -14.85
C LEU A 5 -50.23 -8.31 -14.39
N ASP A 6 -51.05 -7.46 -14.97
CA ASP A 6 -51.15 -6.01 -14.68
C ASP A 6 -49.80 -5.26 -14.68
N GLY A 7 -48.86 -5.71 -15.53
CA GLY A 7 -47.50 -5.11 -15.63
C GLY A 7 -46.54 -5.61 -14.55
N VAL A 8 -46.90 -6.58 -13.73
CA VAL A 8 -46.05 -7.19 -12.70
C VAL A 8 -45.72 -8.63 -13.12
N LEU A 9 -44.46 -9.03 -12.91
CA LEU A 9 -43.99 -10.38 -13.19
C LEU A 9 -44.32 -11.28 -11.99
N HIS A 10 -45.12 -12.32 -12.24
CA HIS A 10 -45.47 -13.34 -11.26
C HIS A 10 -44.80 -14.67 -11.58
N HIS A 11 -44.33 -15.35 -10.55
CA HIS A 11 -43.71 -16.68 -10.63
C HIS A 11 -44.68 -17.75 -10.16
N TYR A 12 -44.95 -18.76 -11.01
CA TYR A 12 -45.88 -19.84 -10.70
C TYR A 12 -45.22 -21.21 -10.70
N GLU A 13 -45.47 -21.98 -9.63
CA GLU A 13 -45.17 -23.42 -9.58
C GLU A 13 -46.41 -24.19 -10.08
N ASN A 14 -46.23 -25.00 -11.15
CA ASN A 14 -47.30 -25.84 -11.71
C ASN A 14 -46.96 -27.30 -11.42
N ARG A 15 -47.94 -28.01 -10.79
CA ARG A 15 -47.86 -29.47 -10.59
C ARG A 15 -48.99 -30.13 -11.37
N ILE A 16 -48.62 -31.09 -12.22
CA ILE A 16 -49.58 -31.80 -13.08
C ILE A 16 -49.66 -33.25 -12.59
N PHE A 17 -50.88 -33.69 -12.31
CA PHE A 17 -51.17 -35.03 -11.85
C PHE A 17 -52.11 -35.71 -12.86
N PRO A 18 -51.85 -36.95 -13.31
CA PRO A 18 -52.84 -37.73 -14.08
C PRO A 18 -54.01 -38.14 -13.17
N LEU A 19 -55.22 -37.80 -13.58
CA LEU A 19 -56.42 -38.19 -12.87
C LEU A 19 -56.96 -39.56 -13.40
N ASP A 20 -56.91 -39.72 -14.73
CA ASP A 20 -57.18 -40.95 -15.45
C ASP A 20 -56.54 -40.87 -16.86
N ASN A 21 -56.89 -41.81 -17.76
CA ASN A 21 -56.34 -41.83 -19.14
C ASN A 21 -56.81 -40.67 -20.02
N LYS A 22 -57.72 -39.80 -19.54
CA LYS A 22 -58.27 -38.68 -20.32
C LYS A 22 -58.10 -37.32 -19.65
N TYR A 23 -57.89 -37.28 -18.34
CA TYR A 23 -57.90 -36.04 -17.59
C TYR A 23 -56.56 -35.84 -16.82
N LEU A 24 -56.10 -34.58 -16.79
CA LEU A 24 -54.99 -34.15 -16.01
C LEU A 24 -55.45 -33.07 -15.01
N LEU A 25 -55.04 -33.18 -13.77
CA LEU A 25 -55.23 -32.14 -12.76
C LEU A 25 -53.97 -31.25 -12.76
N CYS A 26 -54.17 -29.97 -13.02
CA CYS A 26 -53.08 -28.97 -12.89
C CYS A 26 -53.34 -28.13 -11.64
N MET A 27 -52.39 -28.15 -10.71
CA MET A 27 -52.32 -27.23 -9.58
C MET A 27 -51.32 -26.12 -9.89
N CYS A 28 -51.77 -24.87 -9.82
CA CYS A 28 -50.97 -23.68 -10.02
C CYS A 28 -50.87 -22.93 -8.69
N ARG A 29 -49.66 -22.66 -8.23
CA ARG A 29 -49.40 -21.93 -7.01
C ARG A 29 -48.55 -20.70 -7.35
N ASP A 30 -48.99 -19.50 -6.91
CA ASP A 30 -48.21 -18.30 -6.99
C ASP A 30 -47.08 -18.38 -5.93
N ILE A 31 -45.84 -18.31 -6.37
CA ILE A 31 -44.65 -18.38 -5.55
C ILE A 31 -43.80 -17.08 -5.64
N SER A 32 -44.38 -15.99 -6.19
CA SER A 32 -43.66 -14.73 -6.43
C SER A 32 -42.99 -14.18 -5.18
N GLN A 33 -43.74 -14.13 -4.06
CA GLN A 33 -43.18 -13.66 -2.78
C GLN A 33 -42.04 -14.58 -2.27
N GLN A 34 -42.19 -15.89 -2.40
CA GLN A 34 -41.16 -16.84 -1.99
C GLN A 34 -39.92 -16.70 -2.87
N TRP A 35 -40.10 -16.55 -4.17
CA TRP A 35 -39.02 -16.39 -5.14
C TRP A 35 -38.25 -15.10 -4.90
N GLU A 36 -38.92 -13.95 -4.68
CA GLU A 36 -38.29 -12.68 -4.33
C GLU A 36 -37.52 -12.77 -3.02
N ALA A 37 -38.08 -13.41 -2.00
CA ALA A 37 -37.44 -13.63 -0.74
C ALA A 37 -36.18 -14.51 -0.88
N GLU A 38 -36.23 -15.57 -1.69
CA GLU A 38 -35.07 -16.42 -1.97
C GLU A 38 -33.98 -15.69 -2.74
N GLN A 39 -34.34 -14.86 -3.74
CA GLN A 39 -33.39 -14.04 -4.50
C GLN A 39 -32.70 -13.00 -3.58
N THR A 40 -33.50 -12.30 -2.76
CA THR A 40 -32.98 -11.32 -1.80
C THR A 40 -32.03 -11.97 -0.80
N ASN A 41 -32.40 -13.14 -0.27
CA ASN A 41 -31.59 -13.88 0.68
C ASN A 41 -30.28 -14.38 0.00
N ALA A 42 -30.37 -14.89 -1.21
CA ALA A 42 -29.19 -15.32 -1.97
C ALA A 42 -28.23 -14.17 -2.26
N GLN A 43 -28.77 -12.99 -2.60
CA GLN A 43 -27.97 -11.77 -2.81
C GLN A 43 -27.30 -11.31 -1.51
N GLN A 44 -28.06 -11.24 -0.40
CA GLN A 44 -27.52 -10.87 0.92
C GLN A 44 -26.44 -11.85 1.39
N GLN A 45 -26.61 -13.14 1.18
CA GLN A 45 -25.60 -14.14 1.52
C GLN A 45 -24.32 -13.96 0.69
N LYS A 46 -24.45 -13.63 -0.59
CA LYS A 46 -23.31 -13.34 -1.46
C LYS A 46 -22.53 -12.11 -0.99
N GLU A 47 -23.24 -11.04 -0.66
CA GLU A 47 -22.64 -9.81 -0.14
C GLU A 47 -21.95 -10.01 1.22
N LEU A 48 -22.62 -10.72 2.14
CA LEU A 48 -22.07 -11.07 3.45
C LEU A 48 -20.80 -11.92 3.32
N LYS A 49 -20.82 -12.92 2.41
CA LYS A 49 -19.64 -13.74 2.14
C LYS A 49 -18.48 -12.92 1.59
N ALA A 50 -18.75 -12.01 0.65
CA ALA A 50 -17.74 -11.13 0.09
C ALA A 50 -17.16 -10.17 1.15
N ALA A 51 -18.01 -9.57 1.99
CA ALA A 51 -17.59 -8.70 3.09
C ALA A 51 -16.74 -9.47 4.13
N ARG A 52 -17.15 -10.70 4.46
CA ARG A 52 -16.40 -11.56 5.38
C ARG A 52 -15.01 -11.90 4.85
N VAL A 53 -14.90 -12.33 3.59
CA VAL A 53 -13.59 -12.63 2.96
C VAL A 53 -12.69 -11.41 3.00
N LYS A 54 -13.21 -10.23 2.67
CA LYS A 54 -12.45 -8.98 2.73
C LYS A 54 -11.98 -8.64 4.15
N ALA A 55 -12.84 -8.85 5.16
CA ALA A 55 -12.49 -8.64 6.57
C ALA A 55 -11.41 -9.62 7.04
N GLU A 56 -11.55 -10.91 6.74
CA GLU A 56 -10.57 -11.95 7.10
C GLU A 56 -9.21 -11.69 6.44
N GLU A 57 -9.19 -11.22 5.19
CA GLU A 57 -7.96 -10.83 4.50
C GLU A 57 -7.31 -9.61 5.15
N SER A 58 -8.09 -8.59 5.51
CA SER A 58 -7.61 -7.41 6.24
C SER A 58 -7.00 -7.79 7.58
N ASP A 59 -7.65 -8.65 8.36
CA ASP A 59 -7.14 -9.11 9.66
C ASP A 59 -5.85 -9.92 9.51
N ARG A 60 -5.75 -10.75 8.47
CA ARG A 60 -4.53 -11.50 8.17
C ARG A 60 -3.37 -10.56 7.82
N LEU A 61 -3.63 -9.56 6.99
CA LEU A 61 -2.62 -8.55 6.61
C LEU A 61 -2.15 -7.75 7.84
N LYS A 62 -3.08 -7.33 8.70
CA LYS A 62 -2.75 -6.63 9.97
C LYS A 62 -1.89 -7.50 10.88
N SER A 63 -2.23 -8.76 11.04
CA SER A 63 -1.46 -9.70 11.88
C SER A 63 -0.05 -9.94 11.33
N ALA A 64 0.08 -10.13 10.03
CA ALA A 64 1.37 -10.28 9.37
C ALA A 64 2.21 -9.01 9.46
N PHE A 65 1.59 -7.83 9.32
CA PHE A 65 2.24 -6.54 9.51
C PHE A 65 2.81 -6.38 10.93
N LEU A 66 2.00 -6.64 11.97
CA LEU A 66 2.44 -6.55 13.37
C LEU A 66 3.58 -7.53 13.69
N ALA A 67 3.53 -8.74 13.15
CA ALA A 67 4.60 -9.72 13.32
C ALA A 67 5.91 -9.25 12.67
N ASN A 68 5.85 -8.74 11.44
CA ASN A 68 7.00 -8.19 10.72
C ASN A 68 7.56 -6.96 11.44
N MET A 69 6.70 -6.03 11.89
CA MET A 69 7.11 -4.85 12.65
C MET A 69 7.83 -5.22 13.93
N SER A 70 7.33 -6.23 14.66
CA SER A 70 7.98 -6.71 15.89
C SER A 70 9.40 -7.22 15.61
N HIS A 71 9.62 -7.87 14.48
CA HIS A 71 10.94 -8.33 14.08
C HIS A 71 11.83 -7.17 13.64
N GLU A 72 11.30 -6.24 12.85
CA GLU A 72 12.04 -5.06 12.37
C GLU A 72 12.41 -4.07 13.48
N ILE A 73 11.61 -3.99 14.56
CA ILE A 73 11.94 -3.23 15.77
C ILE A 73 13.03 -3.94 16.58
N ARG A 74 12.95 -5.26 16.74
CA ARG A 74 13.86 -6.03 17.60
C ARG A 74 15.30 -5.99 17.12
N THR A 75 15.52 -6.03 15.83
CA THR A 75 16.87 -6.08 15.23
C THR A 75 17.69 -4.82 15.56
N PRO A 76 17.27 -3.58 15.24
CA PRO A 76 17.99 -2.39 15.61
C PRO A 76 18.06 -2.16 17.13
N LEU A 77 17.01 -2.51 17.87
CA LEU A 77 16.99 -2.39 19.32
C LEU A 77 18.06 -3.28 19.97
N ASN A 78 18.21 -4.53 19.52
CA ASN A 78 19.26 -5.42 20.01
C ASN A 78 20.65 -4.91 19.66
N ALA A 79 20.84 -4.30 18.48
CA ALA A 79 22.10 -3.67 18.12
C ALA A 79 22.43 -2.48 19.04
N ILE A 80 21.46 -1.57 19.27
CA ILE A 80 21.64 -0.44 20.18
C ILE A 80 22.03 -0.94 21.58
N VAL A 81 21.28 -1.89 22.15
CA VAL A 81 21.56 -2.43 23.48
C VAL A 81 22.91 -3.15 23.54
N GLY A 82 23.25 -3.93 22.51
CA GLY A 82 24.52 -4.67 22.43
C GLY A 82 25.71 -3.73 22.37
N PHE A 83 25.71 -2.78 21.45
CA PHE A 83 26.82 -1.85 21.27
C PHE A 83 26.91 -0.80 22.40
N SER A 84 25.78 -0.44 23.04
CA SER A 84 25.81 0.39 24.25
C SER A 84 26.54 -0.28 25.43
N LYS A 85 26.50 -1.60 25.51
CA LYS A 85 27.29 -2.33 26.51
C LYS A 85 28.76 -2.42 26.08
N LEU A 86 29.03 -2.70 24.81
CA LEU A 86 30.40 -2.83 24.30
C LEU A 86 31.18 -1.52 24.39
N ILE A 87 30.54 -0.37 24.18
CA ILE A 87 31.21 0.94 24.27
C ILE A 87 31.83 1.22 25.64
N THR A 88 31.28 0.61 26.70
CA THR A 88 31.81 0.76 28.06
C THR A 88 33.12 -0.03 28.27
N PHE A 89 33.40 -1.03 27.43
CA PHE A 89 34.59 -1.86 27.47
C PHE A 89 35.60 -1.47 26.38
N ALA A 90 35.26 -0.56 25.48
CA ALA A 90 36.12 -0.12 24.39
C ALA A 90 37.37 0.60 24.95
N THR A 91 38.54 0.17 24.48
CA THR A 91 39.81 0.68 24.96
C THR A 91 40.37 1.79 24.08
N SER A 92 40.00 1.83 22.80
CA SER A 92 40.43 2.85 21.86
C SER A 92 39.33 3.85 21.52
N THR A 93 39.70 5.05 21.11
CA THR A 93 38.76 6.07 20.63
C THR A 93 38.09 5.63 19.32
N GLU A 94 38.83 4.93 18.48
CA GLU A 94 38.33 4.39 17.20
C GLU A 94 37.21 3.39 17.43
N GLU A 95 37.36 2.44 18.36
CA GLU A 95 36.29 1.48 18.74
C GLU A 95 35.06 2.20 19.29
N LYS A 96 35.25 3.20 20.15
CA LYS A 96 34.14 3.99 20.70
C LYS A 96 33.36 4.70 19.60
N ASN A 97 34.06 5.30 18.66
CA ASN A 97 33.44 5.99 17.53
C ASN A 97 32.66 5.01 16.63
N GLN A 98 33.24 3.84 16.30
CA GLN A 98 32.55 2.81 15.52
C GLN A 98 31.29 2.32 16.22
N TYR A 99 31.33 2.06 17.53
CA TYR A 99 30.15 1.63 18.27
C TYR A 99 29.09 2.74 18.35
N ALA A 100 29.50 4.00 18.53
CA ALA A 100 28.60 5.15 18.51
C ALA A 100 27.89 5.31 17.15
N GLU A 101 28.62 5.21 16.04
CA GLU A 101 28.02 5.24 14.69
C GLU A 101 27.02 4.12 14.46
N ILE A 102 27.30 2.90 14.96
CA ILE A 102 26.35 1.79 14.86
C ILE A 102 25.08 2.08 15.67
N ILE A 103 25.22 2.60 16.89
CA ILE A 103 24.10 2.97 17.76
C ILE A 103 23.25 4.05 17.08
N GLU A 104 23.89 5.12 16.59
CA GLU A 104 23.23 6.24 15.92
C GLU A 104 22.43 5.76 14.70
N ARG A 105 23.06 5.01 13.79
CA ARG A 105 22.41 4.47 12.59
C ARG A 105 21.21 3.59 12.91
N ASN A 106 21.30 2.74 13.96
CA ASN A 106 20.17 1.88 14.35
C ASN A 106 19.07 2.67 15.06
N SER A 107 19.41 3.74 15.78
CA SER A 107 18.44 4.66 16.37
C SER A 107 17.66 5.43 15.31
N GLU A 108 18.33 5.94 14.28
CA GLU A 108 17.66 6.57 13.13
C GLU A 108 16.73 5.60 12.39
N MET A 109 17.18 4.35 12.18
CA MET A 109 16.35 3.31 11.57
C MET A 109 15.08 3.06 12.38
N LEU A 110 15.19 3.00 13.71
CA LEU A 110 14.06 2.80 14.61
C LEU A 110 13.09 3.98 14.59
N LEU A 111 13.60 5.21 14.59
CA LEU A 111 12.78 6.42 14.47
C LEU A 111 12.01 6.47 13.15
N ASN A 112 12.66 6.13 12.05
CA ASN A 112 12.00 6.07 10.74
C ASN A 112 10.86 5.02 10.75
N LEU A 113 11.09 3.84 11.32
CA LEU A 113 10.08 2.80 11.44
C LEU A 113 8.89 3.25 12.29
N PHE A 114 9.13 3.96 13.40
CA PHE A 114 8.06 4.55 14.21
C PHE A 114 7.24 5.57 13.43
N ASN A 115 7.88 6.44 12.67
CA ASN A 115 7.19 7.42 11.84
C ASN A 115 6.33 6.74 10.77
N ASP A 116 6.82 5.66 10.13
CA ASP A 116 6.07 4.88 9.16
C ASP A 116 4.81 4.23 9.78
N ILE A 117 4.92 3.70 11.01
CA ILE A 117 3.78 3.14 11.76
C ILE A 117 2.74 4.22 12.12
N LEU A 118 3.20 5.39 12.57
CA LEU A 118 2.31 6.52 12.89
C LEU A 118 1.60 7.06 11.64
N ASP A 119 2.30 7.15 10.53
CA ASP A 119 1.72 7.55 9.24
C ASP A 119 0.65 6.54 8.79
N LEU A 120 0.94 5.24 8.87
CA LEU A 120 -0.05 4.20 8.53
C LEU A 120 -1.28 4.28 9.45
N SER A 121 -1.07 4.44 10.76
CA SER A 121 -2.16 4.58 11.72
C SER A 121 -3.02 5.81 11.44
N SER A 122 -2.39 6.92 11.03
CA SER A 122 -3.08 8.17 10.68
C SER A 122 -3.87 8.03 9.37
N LEU A 123 -3.36 7.27 8.41
CA LEU A 123 -4.06 6.92 7.17
C LEU A 123 -5.28 6.04 7.43
N GLU A 124 -5.15 4.98 8.26
CA GLU A 124 -6.27 4.10 8.62
C GLU A 124 -7.39 4.86 9.38
N ALA A 125 -7.02 5.86 10.19
CA ALA A 125 -7.96 6.69 10.93
C ALA A 125 -8.54 7.87 10.12
N ASP A 126 -8.19 8.00 8.83
CA ASP A 126 -8.55 9.15 7.97
C ASP A 126 -8.23 10.52 8.62
N SER A 127 -7.17 10.54 9.44
CA SER A 127 -6.77 11.69 10.25
C SER A 127 -5.50 12.39 9.75
N LEU A 128 -4.97 11.95 8.60
CA LEU A 128 -3.76 12.51 8.03
C LEU A 128 -4.01 13.97 7.59
N LYS A 129 -3.27 14.90 8.19
CA LYS A 129 -3.32 16.32 7.83
C LYS A 129 -2.23 16.64 6.84
N PHE A 130 -2.61 17.29 5.73
CA PHE A 130 -1.68 17.77 4.72
C PHE A 130 -1.46 19.28 4.87
N ASN A 131 -0.21 19.70 4.80
CA ASN A 131 0.16 21.12 4.74
C ASN A 131 0.35 21.54 3.29
N ILE A 132 -0.77 21.77 2.60
CA ILE A 132 -0.77 22.12 1.17
C ILE A 132 -0.34 23.58 1.00
N ARG A 133 0.73 23.79 0.21
CA ARG A 133 1.26 25.12 -0.15
C ARG A 133 1.86 25.07 -1.55
N PRO A 134 1.99 26.25 -2.21
CA PRO A 134 2.79 26.32 -3.44
C PRO A 134 4.24 25.95 -3.16
N ILE A 135 4.79 25.03 -3.96
CA ILE A 135 6.16 24.54 -3.82
C ILE A 135 6.84 24.56 -5.17
N LYS A 136 8.13 24.92 -5.19
CA LYS A 136 8.97 24.83 -6.37
C LYS A 136 9.48 23.39 -6.49
N LEU A 137 9.11 22.71 -7.55
CA LEU A 137 9.36 21.26 -7.68
C LEU A 137 10.84 20.94 -7.87
N THR A 138 11.57 21.84 -8.55
CA THR A 138 13.02 21.72 -8.75
C THR A 138 13.78 21.67 -7.43
N ASP A 139 13.36 22.44 -6.41
CA ASP A 139 14.03 22.47 -5.12
C ASP A 139 13.92 21.11 -4.39
N ILE A 140 12.78 20.43 -4.53
CA ILE A 140 12.61 19.05 -4.05
C ILE A 140 13.62 18.11 -4.73
N CYS A 141 13.70 18.17 -6.06
CA CYS A 141 14.62 17.31 -6.81
C CYS A 141 16.09 17.57 -6.48
N LEU A 142 16.47 18.83 -6.31
CA LEU A 142 17.84 19.20 -5.93
C LEU A 142 18.18 18.71 -4.52
N GLN A 143 17.27 18.87 -3.56
CA GLN A 143 17.45 18.34 -2.20
C GLN A 143 17.61 16.82 -2.21
N LEU A 144 16.74 16.10 -2.94
CA LEU A 144 16.82 14.65 -3.07
C LEU A 144 18.12 14.21 -3.75
N LYS A 145 18.54 14.90 -4.82
CA LYS A 145 19.82 14.62 -5.47
C LYS A 145 20.98 14.74 -4.50
N GLN A 146 21.04 15.82 -3.72
CA GLN A 146 22.07 16.03 -2.72
C GLN A 146 22.05 14.95 -1.62
N GLN A 147 20.87 14.56 -1.16
CA GLN A 147 20.70 13.54 -0.11
C GLN A 147 21.15 12.15 -0.57
N PHE A 148 20.92 11.79 -1.83
CA PHE A 148 21.12 10.44 -2.35
C PHE A 148 22.40 10.26 -3.18
N CYS A 149 23.07 11.33 -3.62
CA CYS A 149 24.29 11.23 -4.44
C CYS A 149 25.42 10.43 -3.79
N HIS A 150 25.50 10.39 -2.46
CA HIS A 150 26.49 9.64 -1.69
C HIS A 150 26.01 8.26 -1.20
N LYS A 151 24.71 7.96 -1.40
CA LYS A 151 24.11 6.69 -0.94
C LYS A 151 24.08 5.61 -2.02
N THR A 152 24.43 5.96 -3.27
CA THR A 152 24.50 5.00 -4.38
C THR A 152 25.71 4.10 -4.21
N GLN A 153 25.60 2.85 -4.63
CA GLN A 153 26.72 1.91 -4.65
C GLN A 153 27.78 2.36 -5.66
N ASN A 154 29.04 1.95 -5.46
CA ASN A 154 30.10 2.25 -6.39
C ASN A 154 29.77 1.76 -7.80
N GLY A 155 29.73 2.68 -8.76
CA GLY A 155 29.41 2.40 -10.17
C GLY A 155 27.93 2.61 -10.53
N VAL A 156 27.07 3.06 -9.62
CA VAL A 156 25.71 3.48 -9.89
C VAL A 156 25.64 5.00 -9.98
N LYS A 157 25.10 5.52 -11.08
CA LYS A 157 24.92 6.96 -11.29
C LYS A 157 23.48 7.37 -10.91
N LEU A 158 23.35 8.41 -10.10
CA LEU A 158 22.08 9.06 -9.83
C LEU A 158 21.94 10.29 -10.73
N ILE A 159 20.96 10.28 -11.61
CA ILE A 159 20.72 11.29 -12.64
C ILE A 159 19.39 11.95 -12.34
N LEU A 160 19.41 13.27 -12.12
CA LEU A 160 18.22 14.10 -12.23
C LEU A 160 18.05 14.46 -13.69
N ASP A 161 16.97 14.00 -14.28
CA ASP A 161 16.65 14.30 -15.68
C ASP A 161 16.35 15.79 -15.86
N ASP A 162 16.34 16.24 -17.13
CA ASP A 162 16.01 17.64 -17.44
C ASP A 162 14.54 17.92 -17.04
N VAL A 163 14.38 18.90 -16.17
CA VAL A 163 13.08 19.29 -15.58
C VAL A 163 12.90 20.80 -15.71
N ASP A 164 11.66 21.24 -15.85
CA ASP A 164 11.35 22.67 -15.89
C ASP A 164 11.73 23.35 -14.57
N ALA A 165 12.73 24.24 -14.61
CA ALA A 165 13.30 24.86 -13.43
C ALA A 165 12.33 25.77 -12.68
N ASP A 166 11.28 26.29 -13.33
CA ASP A 166 10.37 27.27 -12.78
C ASP A 166 8.95 26.73 -12.52
N MET A 167 8.78 25.41 -12.54
CA MET A 167 7.50 24.78 -12.26
C MET A 167 7.16 24.80 -10.78
N TYR A 168 5.93 25.21 -10.48
CA TYR A 168 5.32 25.22 -9.16
C TYR A 168 4.07 24.34 -9.13
N ALA A 169 3.85 23.64 -8.02
CA ALA A 169 2.63 22.89 -7.77
C ALA A 169 2.15 23.08 -6.34
N SER A 170 0.85 22.90 -6.11
CA SER A 170 0.28 22.88 -4.76
C SER A 170 0.47 21.48 -4.15
N GLY A 171 1.15 21.38 -3.01
CA GLY A 171 1.40 20.11 -2.37
C GLY A 171 1.98 20.24 -0.97
N ASP A 172 2.13 19.09 -0.31
CA ASP A 172 2.85 18.99 0.95
C ASP A 172 4.31 18.61 0.69
N TRP A 173 5.21 19.54 0.94
CA TRP A 173 6.66 19.39 0.75
C TRP A 173 7.21 18.12 1.42
N ASN A 174 6.87 17.93 2.69
CA ASN A 174 7.43 16.81 3.46
C ASN A 174 6.93 15.46 2.94
N ARG A 175 5.65 15.39 2.58
CA ARG A 175 5.05 14.15 2.04
C ARG A 175 5.58 13.80 0.66
N ILE A 176 5.78 14.79 -0.20
CA ILE A 176 6.38 14.55 -1.53
C ILE A 176 7.83 14.06 -1.36
N ILE A 177 8.64 14.73 -0.52
CA ILE A 177 10.01 14.25 -0.24
C ILE A 177 9.98 12.83 0.33
N GLN A 178 9.10 12.53 1.27
CA GLN A 178 8.98 11.19 1.88
C GLN A 178 8.71 10.12 0.82
N ILE A 179 7.72 10.35 -0.06
CA ILE A 179 7.37 9.40 -1.13
C ILE A 179 8.54 9.16 -2.06
N ILE A 180 9.15 10.23 -2.57
CA ILE A 180 10.23 10.11 -3.55
C ILE A 180 11.50 9.55 -2.89
N SER A 181 11.79 9.91 -1.64
CA SER A 181 12.90 9.32 -0.86
C SER A 181 12.74 7.81 -0.70
N ASN A 182 11.53 7.31 -0.45
CA ASN A 182 11.26 5.88 -0.36
C ASN A 182 11.52 5.17 -1.70
N LEU A 183 11.10 5.77 -2.82
CA LEU A 183 11.38 5.23 -4.15
C LEU A 183 12.88 5.24 -4.46
N LEU A 184 13.57 6.34 -4.20
CA LEU A 184 15.02 6.46 -4.41
C LEU A 184 15.81 5.51 -3.50
N SER A 185 15.38 5.32 -2.25
CA SER A 185 15.98 4.35 -1.33
C SER A 185 15.87 2.93 -1.86
N ASN A 186 14.72 2.55 -2.39
CA ASN A 186 14.52 1.25 -3.04
C ASN A 186 15.40 1.13 -4.29
N ALA A 187 15.41 2.13 -5.16
CA ALA A 187 16.24 2.14 -6.34
C ALA A 187 17.73 1.98 -6.00
N THR A 188 18.26 2.71 -5.01
CA THR A 188 19.66 2.59 -4.59
C THR A 188 20.00 1.23 -3.99
N LYS A 189 19.04 0.61 -3.27
CA LYS A 189 19.21 -0.71 -2.66
C LYS A 189 19.24 -1.84 -3.70
N PHE A 190 18.39 -1.74 -4.72
CA PHE A 190 18.16 -2.83 -5.68
C PHE A 190 18.83 -2.63 -7.05
N THR A 191 19.63 -1.57 -7.21
CA THR A 191 20.44 -1.33 -8.40
C THR A 191 21.91 -1.54 -8.08
N PRO A 192 22.46 -2.75 -8.31
CA PRO A 192 23.86 -3.04 -8.01
C PRO A 192 24.82 -2.39 -8.99
N LYS A 193 24.37 -2.10 -10.24
CA LYS A 193 25.15 -1.44 -11.31
C LYS A 193 24.21 -0.73 -12.27
N GLY A 194 24.67 0.37 -12.86
CA GLY A 194 23.90 1.08 -13.88
C GLY A 194 23.51 2.49 -13.46
N GLU A 195 22.28 2.87 -13.73
CA GLU A 195 21.82 4.25 -13.56
C GLU A 195 20.43 4.29 -12.91
N ILE A 196 20.23 5.32 -12.10
CA ILE A 196 18.94 5.66 -11.50
C ILE A 196 18.59 7.06 -11.98
N HIS A 197 17.48 7.15 -12.70
CA HIS A 197 16.93 8.40 -13.20
C HIS A 197 15.72 8.82 -12.37
N PHE A 198 15.60 10.09 -12.08
CA PHE A 198 14.40 10.62 -11.43
C PHE A 198 14.14 12.06 -11.87
N GLY A 199 12.90 12.48 -11.68
CA GLY A 199 12.46 13.82 -12.05
C GLY A 199 10.96 13.94 -11.97
N TYR A 200 10.41 14.95 -12.66
CA TYR A 200 8.97 15.12 -12.79
C TYR A 200 8.62 15.55 -14.22
N ARG A 201 7.36 15.36 -14.57
CA ARG A 201 6.79 15.75 -15.85
C ARG A 201 5.44 16.40 -15.63
N GLU A 202 5.18 17.43 -16.39
CA GLU A 202 3.86 18.05 -16.45
C GLU A 202 2.90 17.15 -17.24
N LYS A 203 1.72 17.00 -16.70
CA LYS A 203 0.54 16.40 -17.33
C LYS A 203 -0.58 17.42 -17.33
N GLU A 204 -1.65 17.17 -18.09
CA GLU A 204 -2.75 18.12 -18.26
C GLU A 204 -3.28 18.70 -16.92
N ASP A 205 -3.50 17.86 -15.89
CA ASP A 205 -4.11 18.26 -14.63
C ASP A 205 -3.22 17.98 -13.39
N PHE A 206 -2.04 17.38 -13.57
CA PHE A 206 -1.17 16.99 -12.45
C PHE A 206 0.31 16.93 -12.83
N VAL A 207 1.15 16.84 -11.82
CA VAL A 207 2.59 16.59 -12.01
C VAL A 207 2.89 15.14 -11.66
N GLU A 208 3.54 14.43 -12.58
CA GLU A 208 4.01 13.07 -12.40
C GLU A 208 5.47 13.07 -11.96
N PHE A 209 5.74 12.67 -10.71
CA PHE A 209 7.10 12.32 -10.29
C PHE A 209 7.42 10.88 -10.66
N TYR A 210 8.64 10.64 -11.08
CA TYR A 210 9.10 9.29 -11.42
C TYR A 210 10.50 9.00 -10.90
N VAL A 211 10.74 7.72 -10.62
CA VAL A 211 12.05 7.13 -10.37
C VAL A 211 12.16 5.90 -11.26
N LYS A 212 13.20 5.85 -12.07
CA LYS A 212 13.48 4.75 -13.00
C LYS A 212 14.86 4.21 -12.68
N ASP A 213 14.96 2.94 -12.35
CA ASP A 213 16.20 2.25 -12.07
C ASP A 213 16.49 1.14 -13.11
N SER A 214 17.76 0.74 -13.19
CA SER A 214 18.22 -0.39 -13.98
C SER A 214 18.51 -1.64 -13.15
N GLY A 215 17.87 -1.76 -12.00
CA GLY A 215 18.08 -2.82 -11.03
C GLY A 215 17.45 -4.16 -11.40
N ILE A 216 17.29 -5.02 -10.39
CA ILE A 216 16.80 -6.38 -10.57
C ILE A 216 15.31 -6.48 -10.94
N GLY A 217 14.56 -5.37 -10.85
CA GLY A 217 13.11 -5.33 -11.10
C GLY A 217 12.28 -6.02 -10.01
N ILE A 218 10.95 -5.98 -10.22
CA ILE A 218 9.96 -6.65 -9.35
C ILE A 218 9.33 -7.79 -10.14
N PRO A 219 9.39 -9.06 -9.66
CA PRO A 219 8.71 -10.17 -10.33
C PRO A 219 7.20 -9.92 -10.45
N ALA A 220 6.62 -10.32 -11.60
CA ALA A 220 5.21 -10.08 -11.91
C ALA A 220 4.23 -10.79 -10.94
N GLU A 221 4.72 -11.72 -10.13
CA GLU A 221 3.93 -12.51 -9.18
C GLU A 221 3.89 -11.90 -7.75
N ARG A 222 4.44 -10.68 -7.59
CA ARG A 222 4.49 -9.99 -6.28
C ARG A 222 3.72 -8.69 -6.26
#